data_67d4c6dcef2f2889765cb158c8d5dad0
#
_entry.id   67d4c6dcef2f2889765cb158c8d5dad0
#
_cell.length_a   1.000
_cell.length_b   1.000
_cell.length_c   1.000
_cell.angle_alpha   90.00
_cell.angle_beta   90.00
_cell.angle_gamma   90.00
#
_symmetry.space_group_name_H-M   'P 1'
#
loop_
_entity.id
_entity.type
_entity.pdbx_description
1 polymer ?
#
loop_
_entity_poly.entity_id
_entity_poly.type
_entity_poly.pdbx_seq_one_letter_code
_entity_poly.pdbx_strand_id
1 'polypeptide(L)'
;TLSVAGMSAGDILENLPGGIKVKAYKSTDEGVSFLVTTADGTTIYHAGDFNDWHWQDESTEREARVADELFKKILNRIASENDRINIAMFPVDVRQGSDFARGAKLFLKAIKVDDFFPMHFGGDYKEACDFSEYAESPETTFHCLHKPGETVELR
;
A
#
# COMPACT_ATOMS: atom_id res chain seq x y z
N THR A 1 -4.54 -30.61 3.64
CA THR A 1 -3.73 -29.94 4.67
C THR A 1 -3.35 -28.57 4.14
N LEU A 2 -3.79 -27.51 4.81
CA LEU A 2 -3.34 -26.15 4.51
C LEU A 2 -1.89 -26.04 5.03
N SER A 3 -0.94 -25.69 4.15
CA SER A 3 0.41 -25.30 4.56
C SER A 3 0.48 -23.79 4.72
N VAL A 4 1.05 -23.33 5.83
CA VAL A 4 1.28 -21.92 6.11
C VAL A 4 2.78 -21.67 6.08
N ALA A 5 3.21 -20.67 5.31
CA ALA A 5 4.59 -20.21 5.30
C ALA A 5 4.65 -18.78 5.84
N GLY A 6 5.48 -18.56 6.88
CA GLY A 6 5.81 -17.21 7.34
C GLY A 6 6.83 -16.58 6.41
N MET A 7 6.72 -15.27 6.18
CA MET A 7 7.68 -14.50 5.37
C MET A 7 8.25 -13.34 6.18
N SER A 8 9.52 -13.08 6.00
CA SER A 8 10.23 -11.92 6.52
C SER A 8 10.56 -10.93 5.39
N ALA A 9 10.87 -9.69 5.74
CA ALA A 9 11.26 -8.70 4.76
C ALA A 9 12.46 -9.15 3.91
N GLY A 10 12.30 -9.15 2.60
CA GLY A 10 13.28 -9.63 1.63
C GLY A 10 13.04 -11.04 1.12
N ASP A 11 12.16 -11.81 1.76
CA ASP A 11 11.83 -13.16 1.31
C ASP A 11 11.09 -13.15 -0.03
N ILE A 12 11.38 -14.17 -0.83
CA ILE A 12 10.71 -14.42 -2.11
C ILE A 12 10.28 -15.88 -2.14
N LEU A 13 8.99 -16.10 -2.39
CA LEU A 13 8.44 -17.42 -2.71
C LEU A 13 8.13 -17.45 -4.19
N GLU A 14 8.73 -18.41 -4.90
CA GLU A 14 8.51 -18.61 -6.33
C GLU A 14 7.85 -19.97 -6.58
N ASN A 15 7.26 -20.12 -7.75
CA ASN A 15 6.62 -21.37 -8.19
C ASN A 15 5.52 -21.88 -7.26
N LEU A 16 4.77 -20.95 -6.64
CA LEU A 16 3.56 -21.31 -5.92
C LEU A 16 2.49 -21.89 -6.87
N PRO A 17 1.51 -22.64 -6.36
CA PRO A 17 0.41 -23.13 -7.19
C PRO A 17 -0.22 -22.03 -8.04
N GLY A 18 -0.46 -22.31 -9.33
CA GLY A 18 -0.96 -21.31 -10.27
C GLY A 18 0.11 -20.38 -10.86
N GLY A 19 1.41 -20.69 -10.67
CA GLY A 19 2.51 -19.88 -11.20
C GLY A 19 2.69 -18.55 -10.47
N ILE A 20 2.23 -18.48 -9.24
CA ILE A 20 2.29 -17.27 -8.41
C ILE A 20 3.68 -17.11 -7.81
N LYS A 21 4.14 -15.87 -7.75
CA LYS A 21 5.32 -15.43 -7.01
C LYS A 21 4.91 -14.41 -5.95
N VAL A 22 5.50 -14.47 -4.77
CA VAL A 22 5.27 -13.50 -3.70
C VAL A 22 6.60 -12.97 -3.20
N LYS A 23 6.72 -11.65 -3.08
CA LYS A 23 7.86 -10.97 -2.47
C LYS A 23 7.39 -10.16 -1.27
N ALA A 24 8.10 -10.27 -0.15
CA ALA A 24 7.85 -9.50 1.05
C ALA A 24 8.82 -8.31 1.14
N TYR A 25 8.29 -7.12 1.43
CA TYR A 25 9.06 -5.92 1.72
C TYR A 25 8.90 -5.52 3.19
N LYS A 26 9.88 -4.80 3.70
CA LYS A 26 9.82 -4.23 5.05
C LYS A 26 8.61 -3.29 5.19
N SER A 27 7.94 -3.34 6.34
CA SER A 27 6.94 -2.35 6.75
C SER A 27 7.58 -1.24 7.59
N THR A 28 6.85 -0.16 7.80
CA THR A 28 7.17 0.93 8.74
C THR A 28 6.57 0.70 10.12
N ASP A 29 5.64 -0.23 10.22
CA ASP A 29 5.00 -0.67 11.46
C ASP A 29 5.02 -2.20 11.51
N GLU A 30 3.95 -2.87 11.88
CA GLU A 30 3.92 -4.33 12.06
C GLU A 30 4.06 -5.10 10.73
N GLY A 31 4.71 -6.24 10.80
CA GLY A 31 4.78 -7.23 9.73
C GLY A 31 5.58 -6.78 8.49
N VAL A 32 5.02 -7.10 7.33
CA VAL A 32 5.60 -6.86 6.00
C VAL A 32 4.51 -6.45 5.01
N SER A 33 4.92 -5.79 3.92
CA SER A 33 4.06 -5.63 2.75
C SER A 33 4.38 -6.70 1.70
N PHE A 34 3.41 -7.02 0.84
CA PHE A 34 3.53 -8.08 -0.14
C PHE A 34 3.33 -7.58 -1.57
N LEU A 35 4.17 -8.02 -2.47
CA LEU A 35 3.95 -7.96 -3.90
C LEU A 35 3.70 -9.37 -4.43
N VAL A 36 2.51 -9.62 -4.93
CA VAL A 36 2.12 -10.86 -5.58
C VAL A 36 2.20 -10.66 -7.09
N THR A 37 2.86 -11.57 -7.79
CA THR A 37 2.86 -11.60 -9.26
C THR A 37 2.18 -12.90 -9.70
N THR A 38 1.15 -12.76 -10.52
CA THR A 38 0.41 -13.89 -11.09
C THR A 38 1.12 -14.46 -12.33
N ALA A 39 0.68 -15.62 -12.81
CA ALA A 39 1.30 -16.28 -13.96
C ALA A 39 1.25 -15.46 -15.27
N ASP A 40 0.25 -14.59 -15.42
CA ASP A 40 0.11 -13.67 -16.57
C ASP A 40 0.89 -12.37 -16.40
N GLY A 41 1.60 -12.22 -15.28
CA GLY A 41 2.42 -11.05 -14.97
C GLY A 41 1.69 -9.91 -14.26
N THR A 42 0.40 -10.06 -13.92
CA THR A 42 -0.34 -9.07 -13.14
C THR A 42 0.27 -8.93 -11.75
N THR A 43 0.52 -7.71 -11.31
CA THR A 43 1.12 -7.39 -10.02
C THR A 43 0.08 -6.84 -9.06
N ILE A 44 0.03 -7.41 -7.84
CA ILE A 44 -0.88 -7.01 -6.77
C ILE A 44 -0.03 -6.66 -5.54
N TYR A 45 -0.10 -5.43 -5.09
CA TYR A 45 0.60 -4.97 -3.90
C TYR A 45 -0.37 -4.77 -2.73
N HIS A 46 -0.07 -5.38 -1.61
CA HIS A 46 -0.78 -5.17 -0.35
C HIS A 46 0.19 -4.56 0.66
N ALA A 47 -0.02 -3.31 0.99
CA ALA A 47 0.89 -2.57 1.85
C ALA A 47 0.95 -3.10 3.30
N GLY A 48 -0.09 -3.81 3.78
CA GLY A 48 -0.19 -4.11 5.21
C GLY A 48 -0.22 -2.82 6.00
N ASP A 49 0.65 -2.72 7.02
CA ASP A 49 0.81 -1.52 7.84
C ASP A 49 1.94 -0.59 7.33
N PHE A 50 2.40 -0.80 6.09
CA PHE A 50 3.37 0.09 5.47
C PHE A 50 2.71 1.41 5.06
N ASN A 51 3.06 2.50 5.76
CA ASN A 51 2.61 3.86 5.48
C ASN A 51 3.59 4.88 6.09
N ASP A 52 3.41 6.16 5.78
CA ASP A 52 4.07 7.26 6.47
C ASP A 52 3.33 7.59 7.77
N TRP A 53 3.64 6.87 8.83
CA TRP A 53 3.03 7.04 10.16
C TRP A 53 3.67 8.22 10.91
N HIS A 54 3.63 9.40 10.31
CA HIS A 54 4.25 10.61 10.87
C HIS A 54 3.41 11.32 11.94
N TRP A 55 2.10 11.05 12.02
CA TRP A 55 1.19 11.59 13.02
C TRP A 55 1.42 13.08 13.29
N GLN A 56 1.34 13.89 12.22
CA GLN A 56 1.77 15.30 12.18
C GLN A 56 1.22 16.15 13.34
N ASP A 57 -0.02 15.90 13.75
CA ASP A 57 -0.70 16.69 14.76
C ASP A 57 -0.35 16.28 16.21
N GLU A 58 0.26 15.11 16.41
CA GLU A 58 0.55 14.52 17.72
C GLU A 58 2.05 14.33 18.00
N SER A 59 2.86 14.16 16.92
CA SER A 59 4.28 13.90 17.02
C SER A 59 5.09 15.18 17.16
N THR A 60 6.25 15.08 17.78
CA THR A 60 7.28 16.13 17.67
C THR A 60 7.83 16.18 16.23
N GLU A 61 8.36 17.32 15.82
CA GLU A 61 9.01 17.47 14.51
C GLU A 61 10.09 16.41 14.24
N ARG A 62 10.80 15.99 15.27
CA ARG A 62 11.83 14.96 15.17
C ARG A 62 11.22 13.58 14.89
N GLU A 63 10.16 13.21 15.60
CA GLU A 63 9.47 11.93 15.44
C GLU A 63 8.83 11.84 14.04
N ALA A 64 8.11 12.89 13.64
CA ALA A 64 7.51 12.97 12.31
C ALA A 64 8.56 12.83 11.20
N ARG A 65 9.72 13.50 11.34
CA ARG A 65 10.82 13.39 10.37
C ARG A 65 11.42 11.99 10.33
N VAL A 66 11.60 11.33 11.47
CA VAL A 66 12.13 9.95 11.50
C VAL A 66 11.19 8.98 10.83
N ALA A 67 9.88 9.12 11.05
CA ALA A 67 8.86 8.30 10.38
C ALA A 67 8.89 8.50 8.86
N ASP A 68 8.90 9.75 8.39
CA ASP A 68 8.97 10.13 6.98
C ASP A 68 10.25 9.60 6.30
N GLU A 69 11.41 9.73 6.95
CA GLU A 69 12.69 9.23 6.43
C GLU A 69 12.68 7.70 6.29
N LEU A 70 12.15 6.98 7.28
CA LEU A 70 12.03 5.52 7.23
C LEU A 70 11.08 5.09 6.12
N PHE A 71 9.91 5.73 6.02
CA PHE A 71 8.93 5.47 4.98
C PHE A 71 9.55 5.67 3.59
N LYS A 72 10.16 6.82 3.32
CA LYS A 72 10.81 7.14 2.04
C LYS A 72 11.92 6.16 1.68
N LYS A 73 12.72 5.74 2.65
CA LYS A 73 13.77 4.74 2.43
C LYS A 73 13.21 3.42 1.92
N ILE A 74 12.13 2.94 2.54
CA ILE A 74 11.48 1.68 2.14
C ILE A 74 10.75 1.86 0.80
N LEU A 75 10.01 2.96 0.63
CA LEU A 75 9.33 3.29 -0.63
C LEU A 75 10.29 3.34 -1.81
N ASN A 76 11.43 3.99 -1.66
CA ASN A 76 12.46 4.05 -2.70
C ASN A 76 12.98 2.66 -3.07
N ARG A 77 13.08 1.74 -2.11
CA ARG A 77 13.45 0.35 -2.39
C ARG A 77 12.37 -0.35 -3.21
N ILE A 78 11.10 -0.19 -2.85
CA ILE A 78 9.97 -0.79 -3.59
C ILE A 78 9.93 -0.21 -5.01
N ALA A 79 10.01 1.11 -5.15
CA ALA A 79 9.95 1.81 -6.42
C ALA A 79 11.14 1.47 -7.35
N SER A 80 12.35 1.26 -6.79
CA SER A 80 13.52 0.88 -7.59
C SER A 80 13.40 -0.49 -8.26
N GLU A 81 12.47 -1.30 -7.81
CA GLU A 81 12.21 -2.64 -8.33
C GLU A 81 10.88 -2.74 -9.11
N ASN A 82 10.03 -1.72 -9.00
CA ASN A 82 8.68 -1.73 -9.56
C ASN A 82 8.29 -0.36 -10.10
N ASP A 83 8.43 -0.16 -11.39
CA ASP A 83 8.01 1.10 -12.06
C ASP A 83 6.49 1.23 -12.12
N ARG A 84 5.79 0.09 -12.15
CA ARG A 84 4.34 -0.02 -12.24
C ARG A 84 3.81 -1.19 -11.42
N ILE A 85 2.66 -0.99 -10.81
CA ILE A 85 1.89 -2.00 -10.10
C ILE A 85 0.45 -1.93 -10.62
N ASN A 86 -0.11 -3.09 -11.01
CA ASN A 86 -1.46 -3.10 -11.57
C ASN A 86 -2.52 -2.83 -10.49
N ILE A 87 -2.41 -3.49 -9.34
CA ILE A 87 -3.39 -3.33 -8.25
C ILE A 87 -2.63 -3.01 -6.97
N ALA A 88 -2.96 -1.90 -6.31
CA ALA A 88 -2.40 -1.55 -5.02
C ALA A 88 -3.48 -1.34 -3.96
N MET A 89 -3.32 -2.01 -2.83
CA MET A 89 -4.08 -1.79 -1.60
C MET A 89 -3.17 -1.07 -0.61
N PHE A 90 -3.49 0.18 -0.26
CA PHE A 90 -2.60 1.04 0.50
C PHE A 90 -3.35 1.83 1.60
N PRO A 91 -2.75 2.01 2.79
CA PRO A 91 -3.39 2.75 3.87
C PRO A 91 -3.70 4.21 3.53
N VAL A 92 -4.95 4.60 3.76
CA VAL A 92 -5.43 5.99 3.77
C VAL A 92 -6.19 6.17 5.08
N ASP A 93 -5.48 6.44 6.16
CA ASP A 93 -5.99 6.39 7.52
C ASP A 93 -6.19 7.79 8.10
N VAL A 94 -7.43 8.25 8.11
CA VAL A 94 -7.82 9.60 8.56
C VAL A 94 -7.50 9.86 10.03
N ARG A 95 -7.26 8.83 10.83
CA ARG A 95 -6.87 8.97 12.24
C ARG A 95 -5.51 9.65 12.40
N GLN A 96 -4.68 9.66 11.37
CA GLN A 96 -3.40 10.39 11.37
C GLN A 96 -3.54 11.92 11.41
N GLY A 97 -4.77 12.45 11.30
CA GLY A 97 -5.02 13.90 11.37
C GLY A 97 -4.86 14.62 10.03
N SER A 98 -4.36 15.84 10.05
CA SER A 98 -4.44 16.78 8.93
C SER A 98 -3.72 16.35 7.64
N ASP A 99 -2.70 15.52 7.73
CA ASP A 99 -1.90 15.06 6.57
C ASP A 99 -1.96 13.54 6.34
N PHE A 100 -3.08 12.93 6.70
CA PHE A 100 -3.29 11.47 6.65
C PHE A 100 -3.04 10.82 5.28
N ALA A 101 -3.22 11.56 4.21
CA ALA A 101 -3.07 11.05 2.84
C ALA A 101 -1.62 11.11 2.30
N ARG A 102 -0.67 11.66 3.08
CA ARG A 102 0.71 11.92 2.64
C ARG A 102 1.40 10.65 2.14
N GLY A 103 1.34 9.56 2.89
CA GLY A 103 1.98 8.29 2.51
C GLY A 103 1.46 7.75 1.18
N ALA A 104 0.14 7.72 1.00
CA ALA A 104 -0.49 7.28 -0.25
C ALA A 104 -0.13 8.19 -1.44
N LYS A 105 -0.08 9.53 -1.25
CA LYS A 105 0.37 10.46 -2.29
C LYS A 105 1.82 10.22 -2.70
N LEU A 106 2.71 10.02 -1.74
CA LEU A 106 4.12 9.74 -2.02
C LEU A 106 4.29 8.39 -2.73
N PHE A 107 3.50 7.38 -2.36
CA PHE A 107 3.49 6.08 -3.03
C PHE A 107 3.08 6.20 -4.50
N LEU A 108 1.96 6.86 -4.79
CA LEU A 108 1.48 7.09 -6.16
C LEU A 108 2.40 7.99 -7.00
N LYS A 109 3.14 8.89 -6.36
CA LYS A 109 4.16 9.69 -7.04
C LYS A 109 5.41 8.87 -7.43
N ALA A 110 5.75 7.88 -6.62
CA ALA A 110 6.94 7.06 -6.81
C ALA A 110 6.70 5.87 -7.75
N ILE A 111 5.48 5.32 -7.80
CA ILE A 111 5.12 4.10 -8.52
C ILE A 111 3.83 4.35 -9.30
N LYS A 112 3.82 4.02 -10.58
CA LYS A 112 2.59 4.03 -11.38
C LYS A 112 1.66 2.93 -10.93
N VAL A 113 0.40 3.25 -10.64
CA VAL A 113 -0.62 2.28 -10.20
C VAL A 113 -1.82 2.36 -11.13
N ASP A 114 -2.30 1.21 -11.59
CA ASP A 114 -3.48 1.17 -12.46
C ASP A 114 -4.76 1.27 -11.63
N ASP A 115 -4.92 0.39 -10.65
CA ASP A 115 -6.08 0.30 -9.78
C ASP A 115 -5.66 0.45 -8.31
N PHE A 116 -6.16 1.48 -7.64
CA PHE A 116 -5.82 1.79 -6.25
C PHE A 116 -7.02 1.61 -5.32
N PHE A 117 -6.81 0.86 -4.24
CA PHE A 117 -7.78 0.59 -3.20
C PHE A 117 -7.31 1.18 -1.88
N PRO A 118 -7.93 2.24 -1.37
CA PRO A 118 -7.70 2.69 0.00
C PRO A 118 -8.06 1.58 0.99
N MET A 119 -7.26 1.43 2.03
CA MET A 119 -7.51 0.50 3.13
C MET A 119 -7.07 1.10 4.47
N HIS A 120 -7.20 0.35 5.57
CA HIS A 120 -6.77 0.71 6.92
C HIS A 120 -7.55 1.88 7.57
N PHE A 121 -8.67 2.27 7.03
CA PHE A 121 -9.47 3.43 7.46
C PHE A 121 -10.55 3.09 8.51
N GLY A 122 -10.62 1.85 8.99
CA GLY A 122 -11.65 1.43 9.96
C GLY A 122 -13.06 1.62 9.40
N GLY A 123 -13.86 2.44 10.10
CA GLY A 123 -15.22 2.82 9.66
C GLY A 123 -15.30 4.13 8.87
N ASP A 124 -14.18 4.85 8.73
CA ASP A 124 -14.12 6.19 8.14
C ASP A 124 -13.87 6.13 6.62
N TYR A 125 -14.71 5.35 5.94
CA TYR A 125 -14.56 5.10 4.50
C TYR A 125 -14.78 6.34 3.64
N LYS A 126 -15.57 7.32 4.10
CA LYS A 126 -15.91 8.50 3.29
C LYS A 126 -14.66 9.29 2.92
N GLU A 127 -13.87 9.68 3.91
CA GLU A 127 -12.64 10.46 3.72
C GLU A 127 -11.59 9.67 2.94
N ALA A 128 -11.51 8.35 3.17
CA ALA A 128 -10.63 7.48 2.40
C ALA A 128 -11.06 7.37 0.93
N CYS A 129 -12.37 7.40 0.66
CA CYS A 129 -12.91 7.43 -0.70
C CYS A 129 -12.67 8.77 -1.39
N ASP A 130 -12.87 9.87 -0.67
CA ASP A 130 -12.64 11.22 -1.17
C ASP A 130 -11.15 11.47 -1.50
N PHE A 131 -10.25 10.56 -1.10
CA PHE A 131 -8.82 10.61 -1.45
C PHE A 131 -8.57 10.74 -2.95
N SER A 132 -9.40 10.13 -3.79
CA SER A 132 -9.30 10.22 -5.25
C SER A 132 -9.32 11.66 -5.79
N GLU A 133 -10.01 12.58 -5.11
CA GLU A 133 -10.18 13.97 -5.53
C GLU A 133 -8.86 14.77 -5.45
N TYR A 134 -7.92 14.34 -4.59
CA TYR A 134 -6.66 15.05 -4.35
C TYR A 134 -5.41 14.18 -4.42
N ALA A 135 -5.54 12.99 -4.97
CA ALA A 135 -4.41 12.05 -5.09
C ALA A 135 -3.35 12.47 -6.13
N GLU A 136 -3.68 13.39 -7.03
CA GLU A 136 -2.79 13.88 -8.10
C GLU A 136 -2.21 12.75 -8.99
N SER A 137 -2.99 11.70 -9.24
CA SER A 137 -2.61 10.56 -10.07
C SER A 137 -3.66 10.30 -11.17
N PRO A 138 -3.63 11.06 -12.27
CA PRO A 138 -4.69 11.03 -13.28
C PRO A 138 -4.76 9.72 -14.07
N GLU A 139 -3.70 8.91 -14.05
CA GLU A 139 -3.66 7.60 -14.73
C GLU A 139 -4.17 6.46 -13.85
N THR A 140 -4.46 6.71 -12.57
CA THR A 140 -4.90 5.72 -11.61
C THR A 140 -6.43 5.70 -11.51
N THR A 141 -7.01 4.50 -11.57
CA THR A 141 -8.41 4.27 -11.21
C THR A 141 -8.52 4.04 -9.71
N PHE A 142 -9.33 4.84 -9.02
CA PHE A 142 -9.56 4.71 -7.58
C PHE A 142 -10.85 3.93 -7.32
N HIS A 143 -10.74 2.94 -6.45
CA HIS A 143 -11.86 2.06 -6.08
C HIS A 143 -12.20 2.26 -4.61
N CYS A 144 -13.40 2.69 -4.32
CA CYS A 144 -13.90 2.84 -2.97
C CYS A 144 -14.79 1.67 -2.59
N LEU A 145 -14.45 0.98 -1.50
CA LEU A 145 -15.24 -0.10 -0.91
C LEU A 145 -15.91 0.41 0.37
N HIS A 146 -17.24 0.32 0.45
CA HIS A 146 -18.04 0.90 1.53
C HIS A 146 -18.46 -0.11 2.60
N LYS A 147 -18.38 -1.41 2.27
CA LYS A 147 -18.85 -2.47 3.18
C LYS A 147 -18.10 -3.78 2.94
N PRO A 148 -18.03 -4.66 3.96
CA PRO A 148 -17.50 -6.00 3.80
C PRO A 148 -18.27 -6.80 2.73
N GLY A 149 -17.52 -7.55 1.91
CA GLY A 149 -18.07 -8.38 0.83
C GLY A 149 -18.42 -7.63 -0.46
N GLU A 150 -18.16 -6.34 -0.53
CA GLU A 150 -18.25 -5.59 -1.78
C GLU A 150 -17.15 -6.02 -2.75
N THR A 151 -17.47 -6.10 -4.04
CA THR A 151 -16.57 -6.54 -5.09
C THR A 151 -16.53 -5.55 -6.24
N VAL A 152 -15.37 -5.45 -6.88
CA VAL A 152 -15.15 -4.64 -8.07
C VAL A 152 -14.57 -5.53 -9.16
N GLU A 153 -15.11 -5.43 -10.37
CA GLU A 153 -14.53 -6.07 -11.55
C GLU A 153 -13.54 -5.10 -12.20
N LEU A 154 -12.28 -5.51 -12.26
CA LEU A 154 -11.23 -4.78 -12.96
C LEU A 154 -11.25 -5.14 -14.45
N ARG A 155 -11.01 -4.16 -15.32
CA ARG A 155 -11.07 -4.30 -16.78
C ARG A 155 -9.67 -4.27 -17.38
#